data_24f9535b366792ebd803c18d7f4fa2e1
#
_entry.id   24f9535b366792ebd803c18d7f4fa2e1
#
_cell.length_a   1.000
_cell.length_b   1.000
_cell.length_c   1.000
_cell.angle_alpha   90.00
_cell.angle_beta   90.00
_cell.angle_gamma   90.00
#
_symmetry.space_group_name_H-M   'P 1'
#
loop_
_entity.id
_entity.type
_entity.pdbx_description
1 polymer ?
#
loop_
_entity_poly.entity_id
_entity_poly.type
_entity_poly.pdbx_seq_one_letter_code
_entity_poly.pdbx_strand_id
1 'polypeptide(L)'
;MRLSLFGAIVILALATGLETRAAQGELLSKRYDFKDSVVLEVSESEPGGLRLDTVQFQLPARTGDRLTRVGGLLIARVAVSNTGNEARKVGLAIALFDDEGRLLAVASGGNKLTAIKPERQKTFSLVFDGVNAEAHKATAFQISLEPKP
;
A
#
# COMPACT_ATOMS: atom_id res chain seq x y z
N MET A 1 74.89 10.15 -24.94
CA MET A 1 73.87 10.41 -23.93
C MET A 1 72.54 10.65 -24.63
N ARG A 2 71.64 9.68 -24.64
CA ARG A 2 70.31 9.82 -25.26
C ARG A 2 69.27 9.71 -24.15
N LEU A 3 68.58 10.81 -23.83
CA LEU A 3 67.42 10.81 -22.94
C LEU A 3 66.19 10.46 -23.75
N SER A 4 65.56 9.36 -23.38
CA SER A 4 64.28 8.93 -23.93
C SER A 4 63.19 9.43 -22.99
N LEU A 5 62.37 10.37 -23.51
CA LEU A 5 61.20 10.87 -22.78
C LEU A 5 60.02 9.96 -23.09
N PHE A 6 59.61 9.13 -22.14
CA PHE A 6 58.34 8.40 -22.22
C PHE A 6 57.21 9.28 -21.70
N GLY A 7 56.38 9.75 -22.65
CA GLY A 7 55.15 10.43 -22.35
C GLY A 7 54.07 9.43 -21.93
N ALA A 8 53.66 9.48 -20.67
CA ALA A 8 52.49 8.71 -20.18
C ALA A 8 51.20 9.45 -20.53
N ILE A 9 50.43 8.87 -21.44
CA ILE A 9 49.06 9.34 -21.73
C ILE A 9 48.15 8.74 -20.66
N VAL A 10 47.66 9.58 -19.74
CA VAL A 10 46.60 9.22 -18.81
C VAL A 10 45.26 9.42 -19.50
N ILE A 11 44.62 8.32 -19.89
CA ILE A 11 43.24 8.35 -20.39
C ILE A 11 42.31 8.39 -19.18
N LEU A 12 41.77 9.56 -18.88
CA LEU A 12 40.76 9.77 -17.87
C LEU A 12 39.39 9.35 -18.45
N ALA A 13 38.97 8.11 -18.24
CA ALA A 13 37.66 7.64 -18.60
C ALA A 13 36.63 8.24 -17.62
N LEU A 14 35.99 9.32 -18.02
CA LEU A 14 34.78 9.83 -17.36
C LEU A 14 33.62 8.83 -17.63
N ALA A 15 33.46 7.85 -16.75
CA ALA A 15 32.24 7.07 -16.70
C ALA A 15 31.13 7.95 -16.09
N THR A 16 30.43 8.67 -16.95
CA THR A 16 29.12 9.27 -16.60
C THR A 16 28.12 8.12 -16.46
N GLY A 17 28.07 7.54 -15.27
CA GLY A 17 26.98 6.65 -14.89
C GLY A 17 25.68 7.47 -14.87
N LEU A 18 24.92 7.43 -15.97
CA LEU A 18 23.52 7.76 -15.93
C LEU A 18 22.83 6.71 -15.08
N GLU A 19 22.81 6.92 -13.77
CA GLU A 19 21.85 6.24 -12.91
C GLU A 19 20.46 6.74 -13.32
N THR A 20 19.83 6.03 -14.24
CA THR A 20 18.37 6.07 -14.39
C THR A 20 17.80 5.49 -13.11
N ARG A 21 17.70 6.33 -12.09
CA ARG A 21 16.84 6.10 -10.93
C ARG A 21 15.42 6.07 -11.50
N ALA A 22 14.97 4.87 -11.90
CA ALA A 22 13.55 4.63 -11.97
C ALA A 22 13.02 5.08 -10.60
N ALA A 23 12.17 6.10 -10.58
CA ALA A 23 11.47 6.53 -9.39
C ALA A 23 10.56 5.36 -9.00
N GLN A 24 11.13 4.39 -8.28
CA GLN A 24 10.35 3.41 -7.55
C GLN A 24 9.57 4.23 -6.54
N GLY A 25 8.26 4.36 -6.76
CA GLY A 25 7.37 5.02 -5.82
C GLY A 25 7.62 4.40 -4.46
N GLU A 26 7.90 5.23 -3.48
CA GLU A 26 8.19 4.78 -2.14
C GLU A 26 6.93 4.13 -1.57
N LEU A 27 7.03 2.86 -1.17
CA LEU A 27 5.91 2.11 -0.61
C LEU A 27 5.57 2.68 0.78
N LEU A 28 4.39 3.28 0.92
CA LEU A 28 3.86 3.56 2.25
C LEU A 28 3.43 2.23 2.89
N SER A 29 4.01 1.90 4.05
CA SER A 29 3.61 0.72 4.81
C SER A 29 3.58 1.06 6.30
N LYS A 30 2.39 0.97 6.92
CA LYS A 30 2.21 1.37 8.32
C LYS A 30 1.21 0.46 9.05
N ARG A 31 1.45 0.27 10.35
CA ARG A 31 0.63 -0.57 11.24
C ARG A 31 -0.23 0.30 12.15
N TYR A 32 -1.47 -0.14 12.37
CA TYR A 32 -2.48 0.53 13.20
C TYR A 32 -3.23 -0.49 14.05
N ASP A 33 -3.89 -0.01 15.10
CA ASP A 33 -4.83 -0.79 15.87
C ASP A 33 -6.08 -1.10 15.05
N PHE A 34 -6.52 -2.36 15.11
CA PHE A 34 -7.75 -2.77 14.45
C PHE A 34 -8.97 -2.37 15.28
N LYS A 35 -9.94 -1.72 14.65
CA LYS A 35 -11.23 -1.38 15.25
C LYS A 35 -12.34 -1.67 14.25
N ASP A 36 -13.28 -2.53 14.67
CA ASP A 36 -14.45 -2.83 13.85
C ASP A 36 -15.40 -1.65 13.76
N SER A 37 -15.94 -1.43 12.57
CA SER A 37 -16.99 -0.43 12.27
C SER A 37 -16.60 1.03 12.59
N VAL A 38 -15.35 1.30 12.93
CA VAL A 38 -14.83 2.63 13.17
C VAL A 38 -14.08 3.13 11.93
N VAL A 39 -14.34 4.36 11.54
CA VAL A 39 -13.53 5.03 10.52
C VAL A 39 -12.24 5.53 11.17
N LEU A 40 -11.11 4.97 10.75
CA LEU A 40 -9.80 5.46 11.15
C LEU A 40 -9.37 6.53 10.16
N GLU A 41 -9.20 7.76 10.64
CA GLU A 41 -8.57 8.83 9.87
C GLU A 41 -7.06 8.66 9.92
N VAL A 42 -6.42 8.50 8.78
CA VAL A 42 -5.00 8.21 8.66
C VAL A 42 -4.23 9.44 8.22
N SER A 43 -4.67 10.11 7.15
CA SER A 43 -4.08 11.33 6.57
C SER A 43 -2.57 11.22 6.26
N GLU A 44 -2.11 10.00 5.94
CA GLU A 44 -0.71 9.75 5.60
C GLU A 44 -0.46 10.00 4.12
N SER A 45 0.51 10.84 3.82
CA SER A 45 0.92 11.17 2.45
C SER A 45 2.14 10.38 2.05
N GLU A 46 2.16 9.98 0.80
CA GLU A 46 3.25 9.29 0.15
C GLU A 46 3.99 10.27 -0.79
N PRO A 47 5.31 10.13 -0.96
CA PRO A 47 6.09 11.03 -1.83
C PRO A 47 5.58 11.13 -3.26
N GLY A 48 4.82 10.14 -3.75
CA GLY A 48 4.21 10.14 -5.07
C GLY A 48 2.94 10.99 -5.22
N GLY A 49 2.51 11.72 -4.18
CA GLY A 49 1.31 12.54 -4.20
C GLY A 49 0.01 11.76 -3.97
N LEU A 50 0.07 10.52 -3.53
CA LEU A 50 -1.07 9.78 -3.01
C LEU A 50 -1.16 9.96 -1.50
N ARG A 51 -2.38 10.13 -0.99
CA ARG A 51 -2.65 10.22 0.43
C ARG A 51 -3.68 9.17 0.83
N LEU A 52 -3.34 8.37 1.84
CA LEU A 52 -4.26 7.48 2.51
C LEU A 52 -5.10 8.31 3.48
N ASP A 53 -6.38 8.48 3.19
CA ASP A 53 -7.28 9.32 4.00
C ASP A 53 -7.91 8.55 5.14
N THR A 54 -8.64 7.47 4.83
CA THR A 54 -9.38 6.70 5.82
C THR A 54 -9.34 5.21 5.56
N VAL A 55 -9.44 4.43 6.63
CA VAL A 55 -9.66 2.98 6.60
C VAL A 55 -10.84 2.64 7.50
N GLN A 56 -11.79 1.86 7.00
CA GLN A 56 -12.93 1.35 7.76
C GLN A 56 -13.11 -0.14 7.50
N PHE A 57 -13.21 -0.91 8.56
CA PHE A 57 -13.53 -2.33 8.49
C PHE A 57 -15.02 -2.55 8.75
N GLN A 58 -15.60 -3.49 8.02
CA GLN A 58 -16.97 -3.96 8.22
C GLN A 58 -16.92 -5.47 8.45
N LEU A 59 -17.11 -5.88 9.68
CA LEU A 59 -17.27 -7.29 10.02
C LEU A 59 -18.66 -7.77 9.59
N PRO A 60 -18.78 -9.04 9.18
CA PRO A 60 -20.09 -9.63 8.96
C PRO A 60 -20.91 -9.61 10.24
N ALA A 61 -22.20 -9.25 10.13
CA ALA A 61 -23.10 -9.27 11.26
C ALA A 61 -23.11 -10.68 11.88
N ARG A 62 -22.89 -10.80 13.20
CA ARG A 62 -23.10 -12.03 13.94
C ARG A 62 -24.59 -12.31 14.02
N THR A 63 -25.11 -13.07 13.08
CA THR A 63 -26.48 -13.65 13.21
C THR A 63 -26.36 -14.84 14.15
N GLY A 64 -27.12 -14.79 15.27
CA GLY A 64 -27.05 -15.75 16.36
C GLY A 64 -27.07 -17.22 15.94
N ASP A 65 -26.50 -18.04 16.76
CA ASP A 65 -26.43 -19.49 17.01
C ASP A 65 -26.82 -20.53 15.93
N ARG A 66 -27.17 -20.14 14.74
CA ARG A 66 -27.33 -21.07 13.62
C ARG A 66 -26.33 -20.73 12.54
N LEU A 67 -25.51 -21.73 12.24
CA LEU A 67 -24.60 -21.84 11.09
C LEU A 67 -25.32 -21.60 9.75
N THR A 68 -25.90 -20.46 9.56
CA THR A 68 -26.25 -20.00 8.23
C THR A 68 -24.93 -19.57 7.58
N ARG A 69 -24.41 -20.40 6.69
CA ARG A 69 -23.25 -20.17 5.82
C ARG A 69 -23.44 -18.99 4.85
N VAL A 70 -24.24 -18.04 5.18
CA VAL A 70 -24.29 -16.72 4.54
C VAL A 70 -23.50 -15.77 5.43
N GLY A 71 -22.28 -16.17 5.77
CA GLY A 71 -21.34 -15.30 6.43
C GLY A 71 -20.99 -14.15 5.51
N GLY A 72 -21.37 -12.93 5.90
CA GLY A 72 -20.88 -11.75 5.21
C GLY A 72 -19.35 -11.77 5.16
N LEU A 73 -18.77 -11.19 4.14
CA LEU A 73 -17.31 -11.10 4.00
C LEU A 73 -16.80 -9.95 4.86
N LEU A 74 -15.66 -10.11 5.52
CA LEU A 74 -14.93 -8.98 6.09
C LEU A 74 -14.47 -8.08 4.93
N ILE A 75 -14.82 -6.81 4.99
CA ILE A 75 -14.47 -5.83 3.97
C ILE A 75 -13.73 -4.66 4.63
N ALA A 76 -12.61 -4.25 4.04
CA ALA A 76 -11.98 -2.97 4.34
C ALA A 76 -12.33 -1.96 3.25
N ARG A 77 -12.87 -0.81 3.65
CA ARG A 77 -13.05 0.36 2.78
C ARG A 77 -11.90 1.32 3.00
N VAL A 78 -11.17 1.62 1.95
CA VAL A 78 -9.97 2.46 1.97
C VAL A 78 -10.19 3.66 1.06
N ALA A 79 -10.15 4.87 1.60
CA ALA A 79 -10.21 6.09 0.82
C ALA A 79 -8.79 6.61 0.56
N VAL A 80 -8.51 6.91 -0.70
CA VAL A 80 -7.21 7.44 -1.15
C VAL A 80 -7.45 8.66 -2.01
N SER A 81 -6.79 9.76 -1.68
CA SER A 81 -6.76 11.00 -2.46
C SER A 81 -5.48 11.10 -3.26
N ASN A 82 -5.60 11.68 -4.45
CA ASN A 82 -4.45 12.12 -5.22
C ASN A 82 -4.24 13.61 -4.97
N THR A 83 -3.21 13.97 -4.23
CA THR A 83 -2.80 15.35 -3.92
C THR A 83 -1.72 15.86 -4.87
N GLY A 84 -1.27 15.01 -5.79
CA GLY A 84 -0.31 15.37 -6.84
C GLY A 84 -0.96 16.03 -8.05
N ASN A 85 -0.15 16.40 -9.02
CA ASN A 85 -0.55 17.09 -10.25
C ASN A 85 -0.76 16.14 -11.46
N GLU A 86 -0.48 14.86 -11.30
CA GLU A 86 -0.63 13.83 -12.33
C GLU A 86 -1.62 12.76 -11.91
N ALA A 87 -2.31 12.16 -12.89
CA ALA A 87 -3.18 11.02 -12.62
C ALA A 87 -2.36 9.80 -12.19
N ARG A 88 -2.73 9.16 -11.07
CA ARG A 88 -2.00 8.03 -10.48
C ARG A 88 -2.87 6.80 -10.33
N LYS A 89 -2.30 5.66 -10.64
CA LYS A 89 -2.87 4.37 -10.26
C LYS A 89 -2.33 3.98 -8.88
N VAL A 90 -3.08 3.18 -8.14
CA VAL A 90 -2.73 2.76 -6.79
C VAL A 90 -2.87 1.25 -6.64
N GLY A 91 -1.90 0.64 -5.96
CA GLY A 91 -2.00 -0.68 -5.36
C GLY A 91 -2.22 -0.55 -3.86
N LEU A 92 -3.08 -1.40 -3.31
CA LEU A 92 -3.37 -1.46 -1.88
C LEU A 92 -3.24 -2.89 -1.40
N ALA A 93 -2.68 -3.08 -0.21
CA ALA A 93 -2.71 -4.35 0.51
C ALA A 93 -2.95 -4.09 1.99
N ILE A 94 -3.75 -4.95 2.63
CA ILE A 94 -3.98 -4.93 4.08
C ILE A 94 -3.72 -6.32 4.62
N ALA A 95 -2.92 -6.39 5.70
CA ALA A 95 -2.69 -7.59 6.50
C ALA A 95 -3.28 -7.40 7.89
N LEU A 96 -4.01 -8.40 8.40
CA LEU A 96 -4.58 -8.41 9.76
C LEU A 96 -3.75 -9.31 10.66
N PHE A 97 -3.61 -8.88 11.91
CA PHE A 97 -2.82 -9.59 12.92
C PHE A 97 -3.62 -9.73 14.21
N ASP A 98 -3.39 -10.82 14.95
CA ASP A 98 -3.90 -11.02 16.30
C ASP A 98 -3.00 -10.32 17.36
N ASP A 99 -3.35 -10.52 18.63
CA ASP A 99 -2.63 -9.99 19.79
C ASP A 99 -1.23 -10.59 19.97
N GLU A 100 -0.98 -11.79 19.45
CA GLU A 100 0.36 -12.41 19.42
C GLU A 100 1.18 -11.98 18.19
N GLY A 101 0.62 -11.15 17.31
CA GLY A 101 1.27 -10.68 16.08
C GLY A 101 1.27 -11.70 14.94
N ARG A 102 0.46 -12.78 15.04
CA ARG A 102 0.31 -13.76 13.97
C ARG A 102 -0.57 -13.20 12.86
N LEU A 103 -0.21 -13.49 11.61
CA LEU A 103 -0.99 -13.11 10.45
C LEU A 103 -2.30 -13.89 10.40
N LEU A 104 -3.43 -13.19 10.40
CA LEU A 104 -4.76 -13.78 10.27
C LEU A 104 -5.26 -13.79 8.82
N ALA A 105 -5.04 -12.68 8.10
CA ALA A 105 -5.58 -12.49 6.76
C ALA A 105 -4.84 -11.44 5.96
N VAL A 106 -4.94 -11.52 4.64
CA VAL A 106 -4.47 -10.49 3.72
C VAL A 106 -5.54 -10.23 2.67
N ALA A 107 -5.76 -8.96 2.36
CA ALA A 107 -6.55 -8.54 1.21
C ALA A 107 -5.77 -7.53 0.38
N SER A 108 -5.95 -7.55 -0.93
CA SER A 108 -5.31 -6.61 -1.83
C SER A 108 -6.28 -6.07 -2.86
N GLY A 109 -5.99 -4.89 -3.36
CA GLY A 109 -6.84 -4.22 -4.35
C GLY A 109 -6.13 -3.02 -4.98
N GLY A 110 -6.92 -2.16 -5.59
CA GLY A 110 -6.43 -0.96 -6.26
C GLY A 110 -7.11 -0.72 -7.60
N ASN A 111 -6.63 0.25 -8.34
CA ASN A 111 -7.17 0.52 -9.66
C ASN A 111 -6.29 -0.08 -10.77
N LYS A 112 -6.88 -0.97 -11.56
CA LYS A 112 -6.21 -1.60 -12.70
C LYS A 112 -6.27 -0.72 -13.96
N LEU A 113 -7.42 -0.08 -14.21
CA LEU A 113 -7.72 0.58 -15.48
C LEU A 113 -7.78 2.11 -15.36
N THR A 114 -8.42 2.64 -14.34
CA THR A 114 -8.71 4.08 -14.22
C THR A 114 -7.87 4.70 -13.10
N ALA A 115 -6.95 5.57 -13.46
CA ALA A 115 -6.14 6.33 -12.49
C ALA A 115 -7.01 7.31 -11.66
N ILE A 116 -6.55 7.66 -10.47
CA ILE A 116 -7.11 8.76 -9.68
C ILE A 116 -6.58 10.07 -10.25
N LYS A 117 -7.48 10.93 -10.71
CA LYS A 117 -7.11 12.25 -11.24
C LYS A 117 -6.58 13.15 -10.11
N PRO A 118 -5.79 14.19 -10.42
CA PRO A 118 -5.41 15.21 -9.46
C PRO A 118 -6.61 15.76 -8.68
N GLU A 119 -6.41 16.02 -7.40
CA GLU A 119 -7.41 16.56 -6.47
C GLU A 119 -8.70 15.71 -6.33
N ARG A 120 -8.63 14.44 -6.69
CA ARG A 120 -9.75 13.50 -6.56
C ARG A 120 -9.45 12.43 -5.53
N GLN A 121 -10.52 12.02 -4.85
CA GLN A 121 -10.55 10.90 -3.93
C GLN A 121 -11.23 9.71 -4.57
N LYS A 122 -10.79 8.50 -4.21
CA LYS A 122 -11.43 7.25 -4.59
C LYS A 122 -11.45 6.30 -3.40
N THR A 123 -12.58 5.62 -3.20
CA THR A 123 -12.73 4.56 -2.20
C THR A 123 -12.59 3.19 -2.86
N PHE A 124 -11.82 2.33 -2.22
CA PHE A 124 -11.58 0.94 -2.61
C PHE A 124 -12.19 0.01 -1.56
N SER A 125 -12.79 -1.10 -2.02
CA SER A 125 -13.25 -2.17 -1.15
C SER A 125 -12.32 -3.37 -1.31
N LEU A 126 -11.65 -3.76 -0.24
CA LEU A 126 -10.80 -4.94 -0.17
C LEU A 126 -11.55 -6.02 0.60
N VAL A 127 -11.72 -7.17 -0.05
CA VAL A 127 -12.45 -8.32 0.51
C VAL A 127 -11.46 -9.32 1.05
N PHE A 128 -11.66 -9.76 2.29
CA PHE A 128 -10.86 -10.81 2.91
C PHE A 128 -11.57 -12.15 2.75
N ASP A 129 -11.10 -12.95 1.80
CA ASP A 129 -11.66 -14.25 1.52
C ASP A 129 -11.27 -15.30 2.59
N GLY A 130 -12.24 -16.10 3.03
CA GLY A 130 -12.01 -17.28 3.87
C GLY A 130 -11.71 -17.02 5.35
N VAL A 131 -11.78 -15.76 5.85
CA VAL A 131 -11.30 -15.38 7.19
C VAL A 131 -12.41 -15.08 8.21
N ASN A 132 -13.67 -15.26 7.83
CA ASN A 132 -14.83 -14.81 8.63
C ASN A 132 -14.85 -15.30 10.10
N ALA A 133 -14.31 -16.48 10.37
CA ALA A 133 -14.27 -17.03 11.74
C ALA A 133 -13.15 -16.43 12.60
N GLU A 134 -12.06 -15.99 12.01
CA GLU A 134 -10.86 -15.51 12.71
C GLU A 134 -10.77 -13.98 12.76
N ALA A 135 -11.56 -13.28 11.93
CA ALA A 135 -11.52 -11.81 11.82
C ALA A 135 -11.77 -11.08 13.16
N HIS A 136 -12.58 -11.68 14.05
CA HIS A 136 -12.85 -11.11 15.38
C HIS A 136 -11.65 -11.18 16.35
N LYS A 137 -10.59 -11.92 16.01
CA LYS A 137 -9.33 -11.98 16.77
C LYS A 137 -8.36 -10.87 16.35
N ALA A 138 -8.66 -10.13 15.28
CA ALA A 138 -7.79 -9.08 14.82
C ALA A 138 -7.67 -7.96 15.86
N THR A 139 -6.44 -7.59 16.20
CA THR A 139 -6.11 -6.49 17.11
C THR A 139 -5.31 -5.40 16.42
N ALA A 140 -4.64 -5.73 15.31
CA ALA A 140 -3.87 -4.80 14.52
C ALA A 140 -4.01 -5.09 13.03
N PHE A 141 -3.77 -4.05 12.22
CA PHE A 141 -3.61 -4.21 10.78
C PHE A 141 -2.42 -3.40 10.26
N GLN A 142 -1.84 -3.88 9.18
CA GLN A 142 -0.84 -3.16 8.41
C GLN A 142 -1.41 -2.87 7.04
N ILE A 143 -1.34 -1.62 6.60
CA ILE A 143 -1.75 -1.21 5.27
C ILE A 143 -0.54 -0.75 4.47
N SER A 144 -0.50 -1.16 3.20
CA SER A 144 0.50 -0.72 2.24
C SER A 144 -0.19 -0.06 1.05
N LEU A 145 0.33 1.09 0.65
CA LEU A 145 -0.10 1.88 -0.50
C LEU A 145 1.10 2.06 -1.42
N GLU A 146 0.93 1.68 -2.67
CA GLU A 146 1.95 1.74 -3.71
C GLU A 146 1.42 2.51 -4.92
N PRO A 147 2.09 3.57 -5.40
CA PRO A 147 1.78 4.15 -6.69
C PRO A 147 2.18 3.17 -7.79
N LYS A 148 1.30 2.99 -8.76
CA LYS A 148 1.56 2.17 -9.95
C LYS A 148 1.74 3.05 -11.17
N PRO A 149 2.61 2.66 -12.08
CA PRO A 149 2.80 3.37 -13.34
C PRO A 149 1.55 3.32 -14.24
#